data_3412146293e624e4ead93362d86adaaa
#
_entry.id   3412146293e624e4ead93362d86adaaa
#
_cell.length_a   1.000
_cell.length_b   1.000
_cell.length_c   1.000
_cell.angle_alpha   90.00
_cell.angle_beta   90.00
_cell.angle_gamma   90.00
#
_symmetry.space_group_name_H-M   'P 1'
#
loop_
_entity.id
_entity.type
_entity.pdbx_description
1 polymer ?
#
loop_
_entity_poly.entity_id
_entity_poly.type
_entity_poly.pdbx_seq_one_letter_code
_entity_poly.pdbx_strand_id
1 'polypeptide(L)'
;MTIRNRIRKQYIRLLCRLGWAIDISTVSRNPASSLLSNFTPFRFTFRGKDFTSIESLLQGLKAKDIDKQNSIFSKVGKAAWRQGRKCKWWKEQRLYWQGHPMERMSAEYRNFIREAFYALAENTDYRQVLLSTGRKTLYHTIGKSDPTRTILTEEEFCTILTEIRTKLQTEK
;
A
#
# COMPACT_ATOMS: atom_id res chain seq x y z
N MET A 1 -10.22 14.46 15.67
CA MET A 1 -9.81 13.04 15.99
C MET A 1 -10.66 12.59 17.16
N THR A 2 -11.47 11.56 17.00
CA THR A 2 -12.38 11.07 18.05
C THR A 2 -11.58 10.44 19.22
N ILE A 3 -12.16 10.46 20.44
CA ILE A 3 -11.57 9.82 21.63
C ILE A 3 -11.23 8.34 21.34
N ARG A 4 -12.12 7.62 20.67
CA ARG A 4 -11.94 6.23 20.24
C ARG A 4 -10.66 6.01 19.41
N ASN A 5 -10.39 6.91 18.45
CA ASN A 5 -9.18 6.83 17.63
C ASN A 5 -7.90 7.13 18.42
N ARG A 6 -7.98 7.97 19.47
CA ARG A 6 -6.86 8.28 20.35
C ARG A 6 -6.49 7.06 21.20
N ILE A 7 -7.50 6.42 21.79
CA ILE A 7 -7.33 5.20 22.59
C ILE A 7 -6.74 4.08 21.72
N ARG A 8 -7.29 3.84 20.51
CA ARG A 8 -6.78 2.84 19.57
C ARG A 8 -5.29 3.09 19.24
N LYS A 9 -4.90 4.31 18.95
CA LYS A 9 -3.50 4.65 18.65
C LYS A 9 -2.58 4.44 19.85
N GLN A 10 -3.02 4.74 21.08
CA GLN A 10 -2.23 4.49 22.29
C GLN A 10 -2.04 3.00 22.51
N TYR A 11 -3.10 2.20 22.34
CA TYR A 11 -3.04 0.74 22.45
C TYR A 11 -2.05 0.14 21.43
N ILE A 12 -2.14 0.55 20.15
CA ILE A 12 -1.22 0.07 19.11
C ILE A 12 0.24 0.45 19.44
N ARG A 13 0.48 1.65 19.93
CA ARG A 13 1.82 2.06 20.39
C ARG A 13 2.37 1.18 21.50
N LEU A 14 1.51 0.76 22.45
CA LEU A 14 1.89 -0.17 23.50
C LEU A 14 2.27 -1.53 22.91
N LEU A 15 1.45 -2.09 22.00
CA LEU A 15 1.76 -3.36 21.33
C LEU A 15 3.10 -3.29 20.56
N CYS A 16 3.37 -2.16 19.89
CA CYS A 16 4.64 -1.95 19.20
C CYS A 16 5.83 -1.90 20.16
N ARG A 17 5.69 -1.26 21.33
CA ARG A 17 6.73 -1.23 22.38
C ARG A 17 7.01 -2.62 22.95
N LEU A 18 5.98 -3.44 23.11
CA LEU A 18 6.09 -4.83 23.57
C LEU A 18 6.63 -5.79 22.48
N GLY A 19 6.83 -5.29 21.25
CA GLY A 19 7.32 -6.11 20.15
C GLY A 19 6.27 -7.03 19.51
N TRP A 20 4.98 -6.88 19.84
CA TRP A 20 3.88 -7.72 19.33
C TRP A 20 3.25 -7.17 18.05
N ALA A 21 3.53 -5.93 17.72
CA ALA A 21 3.00 -5.26 16.52
C ALA A 21 4.03 -4.39 15.81
N ILE A 22 3.73 -4.05 14.56
CA ILE A 22 4.46 -3.07 13.76
C ILE A 22 3.43 -2.11 13.17
N ASP A 23 3.60 -0.81 13.41
CA ASP A 23 2.81 0.25 12.77
C ASP A 23 3.61 0.82 11.59
N ILE A 24 3.21 0.46 10.38
CA ILE A 24 3.92 0.81 9.13
C ILE A 24 3.82 2.31 8.88
N SER A 25 4.97 2.98 8.82
CA SER A 25 5.05 4.43 8.61
C SER A 25 6.44 4.85 8.15
N THR A 26 6.51 5.76 7.18
CA THR A 26 7.78 6.35 6.67
C THR A 26 8.61 7.06 7.73
N VAL A 27 7.99 7.48 8.83
CA VAL A 27 8.66 8.23 9.92
C VAL A 27 9.01 7.33 11.11
N SER A 28 8.75 6.03 11.01
CA SER A 28 9.07 5.08 12.06
C SER A 28 10.58 4.89 12.20
N ARG A 29 11.06 4.75 13.44
CA ARG A 29 12.44 4.34 13.74
C ARG A 29 12.66 2.83 13.58
N ASN A 30 11.59 2.04 13.50
CA ASN A 30 11.68 0.61 13.23
C ASN A 30 11.97 0.42 11.73
N PRO A 31 13.09 -0.23 11.34
CA PRO A 31 13.46 -0.39 9.92
C PRO A 31 12.38 -1.10 9.10
N ALA A 32 11.82 -2.20 9.61
CA ALA A 32 10.77 -2.93 8.89
C ALA A 32 9.51 -2.07 8.69
N SER A 33 9.14 -1.25 9.68
CA SER A 33 8.03 -0.32 9.58
C SER A 33 8.23 0.73 8.48
N SER A 34 9.40 1.35 8.43
CA SER A 34 9.70 2.39 7.42
C SER A 34 9.87 1.80 6.02
N LEU A 35 10.52 0.66 5.90
CA LEU A 35 10.75 0.00 4.61
C LEU A 35 9.48 -0.58 3.99
N LEU A 36 8.51 -1.06 4.78
CA LEU A 36 7.21 -1.53 4.26
C LEU A 36 6.28 -0.40 3.83
N SER A 37 6.68 0.86 3.98
CA SER A 37 5.90 1.97 3.46
C SER A 37 5.76 1.91 1.93
N ASN A 38 4.57 2.22 1.42
CA ASN A 38 4.31 2.31 -0.02
C ASN A 38 5.26 3.28 -0.76
N PHE A 39 5.89 4.22 -0.04
CA PHE A 39 6.83 5.19 -0.60
C PHE A 39 8.24 4.63 -0.83
N THR A 40 8.55 3.48 -0.25
CA THR A 40 9.88 2.89 -0.37
C THR A 40 10.15 2.43 -1.80
N PRO A 41 11.35 2.70 -2.36
CA PRO A 41 11.66 2.44 -3.76
C PRO A 41 12.01 0.96 -4.02
N PHE A 42 11.09 0.05 -3.75
CA PHE A 42 11.20 -1.33 -4.19
C PHE A 42 10.68 -1.45 -5.63
N ARG A 43 11.58 -1.76 -6.55
CA ARG A 43 11.25 -1.95 -7.96
C ARG A 43 10.55 -3.29 -8.18
N PHE A 44 9.55 -3.29 -9.05
CA PHE A 44 8.84 -4.51 -9.45
C PHE A 44 8.20 -4.32 -10.84
N THR A 45 7.95 -5.43 -11.51
CA THR A 45 7.23 -5.47 -12.79
C THR A 45 5.83 -6.00 -12.55
N PHE A 46 4.82 -5.33 -13.08
CA PHE A 46 3.44 -5.77 -12.98
C PHE A 46 2.71 -5.52 -14.29
N ARG A 47 2.08 -6.57 -14.84
CA ARG A 47 1.34 -6.53 -16.11
C ARG A 47 2.12 -5.86 -17.24
N GLY A 48 3.41 -6.22 -17.37
CA GLY A 48 4.30 -5.72 -18.42
C GLY A 48 4.79 -4.27 -18.25
N LYS A 49 4.61 -3.67 -17.07
CA LYS A 49 5.14 -2.34 -16.74
C LYS A 49 6.02 -2.38 -15.51
N ASP A 50 7.08 -1.59 -15.53
CA ASP A 50 8.02 -1.43 -14.43
C ASP A 50 7.63 -0.29 -13.52
N PHE A 51 7.68 -0.54 -12.21
CA PHE A 51 7.39 0.43 -11.17
C PHE A 51 8.59 0.61 -10.24
N THR A 52 8.78 1.83 -9.79
CA THR A 52 9.84 2.17 -8.84
C THR A 52 9.39 2.07 -7.38
N SER A 53 8.07 2.04 -7.15
CA SER A 53 7.46 1.85 -5.83
C SER A 53 5.99 1.48 -6.02
N ILE A 54 5.39 0.80 -5.05
CA ILE A 54 3.94 0.50 -5.10
C ILE A 54 3.10 1.80 -5.06
N GLU A 55 3.62 2.88 -4.44
CA GLU A 55 2.96 4.18 -4.45
C GLU A 55 2.82 4.73 -5.86
N SER A 56 3.79 4.52 -6.76
CA SER A 56 3.68 4.99 -8.14
C SER A 56 2.53 4.31 -8.87
N LEU A 57 2.35 3.01 -8.70
CA LEU A 57 1.19 2.29 -9.24
C LEU A 57 -0.10 2.84 -8.64
N LEU A 58 -0.22 2.85 -7.31
CA LEU A 58 -1.42 3.31 -6.61
C LEU A 58 -1.85 4.72 -7.04
N GLN A 59 -0.91 5.63 -7.15
CA GLN A 59 -1.21 7.01 -7.52
C GLN A 59 -1.57 7.16 -9.00
N GLY A 60 -0.93 6.38 -9.88
CA GLY A 60 -1.23 6.39 -11.31
C GLY A 60 -2.63 5.88 -11.62
N LEU A 61 -3.12 4.87 -10.88
CA LEU A 61 -4.50 4.36 -11.05
C LEU A 61 -5.58 5.44 -10.91
N LYS A 62 -5.28 6.57 -10.29
CA LYS A 62 -6.21 7.71 -10.14
C LYS A 62 -6.36 8.53 -11.42
N ALA A 63 -5.47 8.37 -12.39
CA ALA A 63 -5.48 9.12 -13.63
C ALA A 63 -6.22 8.34 -14.73
N LYS A 64 -7.26 8.95 -15.31
CA LYS A 64 -8.00 8.40 -16.46
C LYS A 64 -7.16 8.48 -17.74
N ASP A 65 -6.46 9.59 -17.92
CA ASP A 65 -5.59 9.83 -19.06
C ASP A 65 -4.34 8.93 -18.97
N ILE A 66 -4.04 8.21 -20.06
CA ILE A 66 -2.97 7.20 -20.11
C ILE A 66 -1.58 7.85 -20.01
N ASP A 67 -1.35 8.98 -20.67
CA ASP A 67 -0.04 9.65 -20.64
C ASP A 67 0.26 10.20 -19.25
N LYS A 68 -0.75 10.81 -18.63
CA LYS A 68 -0.67 11.24 -17.24
C LYS A 68 -0.45 10.06 -16.29
N GLN A 69 -1.13 8.94 -16.52
CA GLN A 69 -0.96 7.72 -15.76
C GLN A 69 0.49 7.21 -15.84
N ASN A 70 1.02 7.08 -17.07
CA ASN A 70 2.40 6.64 -17.31
C ASN A 70 3.42 7.62 -16.72
N SER A 71 3.16 8.93 -16.81
CA SER A 71 3.99 9.95 -16.11
C SER A 71 4.02 9.76 -14.61
N ILE A 72 2.92 9.35 -13.98
CA ILE A 72 2.89 9.07 -12.52
C ILE A 72 3.60 7.75 -12.22
N PHE A 73 3.41 6.71 -13.04
CA PHE A 73 4.06 5.41 -12.88
C PHE A 73 5.60 5.51 -12.85
N SER A 74 6.17 6.42 -13.62
CA SER A 74 7.62 6.66 -13.66
C SER A 74 8.19 7.40 -12.44
N LYS A 75 7.35 7.90 -11.52
CA LYS A 75 7.79 8.64 -10.33
C LYS A 75 8.03 7.68 -9.15
N VAL A 76 8.74 8.18 -8.14
CA VAL A 76 9.02 7.44 -6.90
C VAL A 76 8.26 8.04 -5.73
N GLY A 77 7.62 7.21 -4.91
CA GLY A 77 7.10 7.53 -3.60
C GLY A 77 6.40 8.89 -3.52
N LYS A 78 7.01 9.84 -2.83
CA LYS A 78 6.40 11.17 -2.59
C LYS A 78 6.16 11.98 -3.88
N ALA A 79 6.95 11.78 -4.93
CA ALA A 79 6.74 12.46 -6.21
C ALA A 79 5.49 11.92 -6.92
N ALA A 80 5.30 10.60 -6.93
CA ALA A 80 4.07 9.98 -7.44
C ALA A 80 2.84 10.46 -6.66
N TRP A 81 2.92 10.47 -5.33
CA TRP A 81 1.86 10.96 -4.46
C TRP A 81 1.46 12.41 -4.76
N ARG A 82 2.44 13.32 -4.95
CA ARG A 82 2.18 14.74 -5.28
C ARG A 82 1.41 14.91 -6.58
N GLN A 83 1.65 14.08 -7.58
CA GLN A 83 0.92 14.11 -8.85
C GLN A 83 -0.46 13.46 -8.73
N GLY A 84 -0.53 12.25 -8.17
CA GLY A 84 -1.78 11.48 -8.08
C GLY A 84 -2.84 12.14 -7.19
N ARG A 85 -2.42 12.88 -6.15
CA ARG A 85 -3.37 13.64 -5.29
C ARG A 85 -4.17 14.70 -6.03
N LYS A 86 -3.72 15.15 -7.20
CA LYS A 86 -4.43 16.11 -8.04
C LYS A 86 -5.58 15.46 -8.83
N CYS A 87 -5.60 14.15 -8.95
CA CYS A 87 -6.66 13.40 -9.64
C CYS A 87 -7.87 13.26 -8.71
N LYS A 88 -9.03 13.69 -9.18
CA LYS A 88 -10.29 13.74 -8.39
C LYS A 88 -11.08 12.43 -8.51
N TRP A 89 -10.41 11.27 -8.44
CA TRP A 89 -10.98 9.93 -8.60
C TRP A 89 -12.19 9.66 -7.68
N TRP A 90 -12.20 10.26 -6.49
CA TRP A 90 -13.28 10.09 -5.49
C TRP A 90 -14.63 10.63 -5.93
N LYS A 91 -14.70 11.48 -6.96
CA LYS A 91 -15.98 11.98 -7.49
C LYS A 91 -16.76 10.88 -8.21
N GLU A 92 -16.06 10.02 -8.93
CA GLU A 92 -16.64 8.94 -9.72
C GLU A 92 -16.46 7.58 -9.06
N GLN A 93 -15.65 7.48 -7.99
CA GLN A 93 -15.25 6.23 -7.33
C GLN A 93 -14.62 5.23 -8.30
N ARG A 94 -13.94 5.74 -9.34
CA ARG A 94 -13.28 4.97 -10.40
C ARG A 94 -11.78 5.15 -10.39
N LEU A 95 -11.12 4.04 -10.68
CA LEU A 95 -9.68 3.95 -10.88
C LEU A 95 -9.43 3.36 -12.26
N TYR A 96 -8.27 3.58 -12.84
CA TYR A 96 -8.04 3.24 -14.23
C TYR A 96 -6.74 2.46 -14.39
N TRP A 97 -6.75 1.42 -15.22
CA TRP A 97 -5.56 0.73 -15.68
C TRP A 97 -5.50 0.79 -17.20
N GLN A 98 -4.57 1.58 -17.76
CA GLN A 98 -4.37 1.74 -19.21
C GLN A 98 -5.69 1.97 -19.97
N GLY A 99 -6.48 2.92 -19.45
CA GLY A 99 -7.78 3.29 -20.02
C GLY A 99 -8.97 2.43 -19.55
N HIS A 100 -8.72 1.24 -18.98
CA HIS A 100 -9.77 0.39 -18.43
C HIS A 100 -10.24 0.90 -17.06
N PRO A 101 -11.52 1.24 -16.87
CA PRO A 101 -12.06 1.70 -15.60
C PRO A 101 -12.35 0.53 -14.66
N MET A 102 -12.03 0.69 -13.39
CA MET A 102 -12.38 -0.22 -12.30
C MET A 102 -13.11 0.57 -11.21
N GLU A 103 -14.26 0.09 -10.77
CA GLU A 103 -14.96 0.66 -9.63
C GLU A 103 -14.17 0.40 -8.35
N ARG A 104 -13.98 1.42 -7.51
CA ARG A 104 -13.17 1.33 -6.27
C ARG A 104 -13.59 0.18 -5.35
N MET A 105 -14.91 -0.09 -5.27
CA MET A 105 -15.46 -1.10 -4.38
C MET A 105 -15.62 -2.47 -5.04
N SER A 106 -15.25 -2.64 -6.31
CA SER A 106 -15.40 -3.90 -7.04
C SER A 106 -14.43 -4.98 -6.56
N ALA A 107 -14.78 -6.24 -6.80
CA ALA A 107 -13.88 -7.37 -6.63
C ALA A 107 -12.71 -7.30 -7.60
N GLU A 108 -12.94 -6.80 -8.82
CA GLU A 108 -11.91 -6.57 -9.83
C GLU A 108 -10.78 -5.68 -9.29
N TYR A 109 -11.12 -4.51 -8.72
CA TYR A 109 -10.14 -3.60 -8.15
C TYR A 109 -9.39 -4.23 -6.97
N ARG A 110 -10.10 -4.91 -6.08
CA ARG A 110 -9.45 -5.58 -4.93
C ARG A 110 -8.46 -6.65 -5.37
N ASN A 111 -8.83 -7.45 -6.37
CA ASN A 111 -7.95 -8.48 -6.93
C ASN A 111 -6.75 -7.85 -7.64
N PHE A 112 -6.97 -6.79 -8.43
CA PHE A 112 -5.90 -6.04 -9.10
C PHE A 112 -4.85 -5.54 -8.11
N ILE A 113 -5.28 -4.93 -7.00
CA ILE A 113 -4.35 -4.44 -5.97
C ILE A 113 -3.62 -5.59 -5.29
N ARG A 114 -4.32 -6.68 -4.96
CA ARG A 114 -3.69 -7.88 -4.38
C ARG A 114 -2.61 -8.44 -5.30
N GLU A 115 -2.90 -8.64 -6.58
CA GLU A 115 -1.93 -9.09 -7.58
C GLU A 115 -0.70 -8.16 -7.66
N ALA A 116 -0.91 -6.85 -7.63
CA ALA A 116 0.19 -5.89 -7.65
C ALA A 116 1.12 -6.01 -6.44
N PHE A 117 0.58 -6.27 -5.25
CA PHE A 117 1.39 -6.52 -4.06
C PHE A 117 2.09 -7.88 -4.09
N TYR A 118 1.48 -8.90 -4.69
CA TYR A 118 2.17 -10.17 -4.95
C TYR A 118 3.35 -9.97 -5.92
N ALA A 119 3.18 -9.20 -6.99
CA ALA A 119 4.26 -8.85 -7.90
C ALA A 119 5.37 -8.05 -7.19
N LEU A 120 5.02 -7.12 -6.29
CA LEU A 120 6.00 -6.43 -5.45
C LEU A 120 6.77 -7.41 -4.56
N ALA A 121 6.12 -8.45 -4.04
CA ALA A 121 6.76 -9.46 -3.19
C ALA A 121 7.73 -10.39 -3.95
N GLU A 122 7.81 -10.32 -5.27
CA GLU A 122 8.88 -10.94 -6.06
C GLU A 122 10.22 -10.20 -5.88
N ASN A 123 10.20 -8.93 -5.47
CA ASN A 123 11.41 -8.22 -5.07
C ASN A 123 11.98 -8.84 -3.79
N THR A 124 13.21 -9.34 -3.87
CA THR A 124 13.88 -10.08 -2.79
C THR A 124 14.03 -9.25 -1.51
N ASP A 125 14.41 -7.98 -1.65
CA ASP A 125 14.60 -7.10 -0.49
C ASP A 125 13.28 -6.81 0.22
N TYR A 126 12.22 -6.53 -0.56
CA TYR A 126 10.87 -6.35 -0.01
C TYR A 126 10.39 -7.61 0.73
N ARG A 127 10.59 -8.79 0.11
CA ARG A 127 10.25 -10.09 0.70
C ARG A 127 10.96 -10.31 2.03
N GLN A 128 12.27 -10.03 2.10
CA GLN A 128 13.05 -10.16 3.32
C GLN A 128 12.54 -9.23 4.42
N VAL A 129 12.24 -7.97 4.08
CA VAL A 129 11.68 -7.01 5.04
C VAL A 129 10.32 -7.48 5.54
N LEU A 130 9.44 -7.97 4.67
CA LEU A 130 8.13 -8.46 5.07
C LEU A 130 8.25 -9.70 5.99
N LEU A 131 9.12 -10.65 5.66
CA LEU A 131 9.39 -11.84 6.47
C LEU A 131 10.01 -11.50 7.84
N SER A 132 10.84 -10.45 7.92
CA SER A 132 11.45 -10.00 9.17
C SER A 132 10.43 -9.51 10.22
N THR A 133 9.21 -9.22 9.79
CA THR A 133 8.11 -8.88 10.71
C THR A 133 7.62 -10.07 11.53
N GLY A 134 7.99 -11.30 11.15
CA GLY A 134 7.65 -12.55 11.85
C GLY A 134 6.14 -12.75 11.93
N ARG A 135 5.62 -12.94 13.15
CA ARG A 135 4.18 -13.11 13.42
C ARG A 135 3.53 -11.86 14.01
N LYS A 136 4.22 -10.72 14.02
CA LYS A 136 3.72 -9.48 14.59
C LYS A 136 2.49 -8.98 13.84
N THR A 137 1.55 -8.41 14.56
CA THR A 137 0.38 -7.76 13.94
C THR A 137 0.81 -6.50 13.19
N LEU A 138 0.37 -6.36 11.94
CA LEU A 138 0.64 -5.19 11.13
C LEU A 138 -0.48 -4.17 11.27
N TYR A 139 -0.11 -2.91 11.48
CA TYR A 139 -0.98 -1.75 11.51
C TYR A 139 -0.47 -0.67 10.56
N HIS A 140 -1.35 0.26 10.18
CA HIS A 140 -1.03 1.44 9.38
C HIS A 140 -1.86 2.64 9.87
N THR A 141 -1.60 3.08 11.12
CA THR A 141 -2.44 4.07 11.82
C THR A 141 -2.48 5.45 11.18
N ILE A 142 -1.62 5.73 10.19
CA ILE A 142 -1.66 6.92 9.34
C ILE A 142 -2.56 6.74 8.13
N GLY A 143 -2.97 5.51 7.82
CA GLY A 143 -3.91 5.16 6.75
C GLY A 143 -5.32 5.65 7.05
N LYS A 144 -6.15 5.63 6.01
CA LYS A 144 -7.59 5.92 6.11
C LYS A 144 -8.37 4.62 6.16
N SER A 145 -9.49 4.62 6.88
CA SER A 145 -10.41 3.47 6.95
C SER A 145 -11.59 3.57 5.97
N ASP A 146 -11.92 4.78 5.50
CA ASP A 146 -13.04 5.01 4.58
C ASP A 146 -12.60 4.76 3.12
N PRO A 147 -13.08 3.68 2.46
CA PRO A 147 -12.69 3.35 1.09
C PRO A 147 -13.17 4.35 0.05
N THR A 148 -14.17 5.18 0.35
CA THR A 148 -14.61 6.26 -0.56
C THR A 148 -13.62 7.41 -0.61
N ARG A 149 -12.69 7.49 0.35
CA ARG A 149 -11.71 8.57 0.52
C ARG A 149 -10.26 8.12 0.39
N THR A 150 -10.04 6.84 0.16
CA THR A 150 -8.72 6.27 -0.11
C THR A 150 -8.80 5.12 -1.11
N ILE A 151 -7.77 5.00 -1.93
CA ILE A 151 -7.67 3.89 -2.89
C ILE A 151 -7.17 2.59 -2.23
N LEU A 152 -6.63 2.68 -1.03
CA LEU A 152 -6.22 1.55 -0.21
C LEU A 152 -6.46 1.92 1.25
N THR A 153 -7.33 1.17 1.92
CA THR A 153 -7.58 1.37 3.34
C THR A 153 -6.47 0.74 4.19
N GLU A 154 -6.36 1.15 5.46
CA GLU A 154 -5.46 0.52 6.43
C GLU A 154 -5.70 -1.00 6.50
N GLU A 155 -6.96 -1.41 6.55
CA GLU A 155 -7.36 -2.82 6.65
C GLU A 155 -6.94 -3.60 5.40
N GLU A 156 -7.30 -3.12 4.20
CA GLU A 156 -6.91 -3.75 2.94
C GLU A 156 -5.39 -3.93 2.85
N PHE A 157 -4.64 -2.88 3.18
CA PHE A 157 -3.18 -2.89 3.13
C PHE A 157 -2.59 -3.94 4.09
N CYS A 158 -2.97 -3.89 5.37
CA CYS A 158 -2.44 -4.80 6.39
C CYS A 158 -2.85 -6.25 6.12
N THR A 159 -4.07 -6.48 5.61
CA THR A 159 -4.56 -7.82 5.21
C THR A 159 -3.73 -8.39 4.09
N ILE A 160 -3.51 -7.65 3.00
CA ILE A 160 -2.70 -8.09 1.86
C ILE A 160 -1.28 -8.46 2.31
N LEU A 161 -0.63 -7.60 3.11
CA LEU A 161 0.72 -7.88 3.60
C LEU A 161 0.77 -9.12 4.49
N THR A 162 -0.25 -9.33 5.31
CA THR A 162 -0.34 -10.50 6.19
C THR A 162 -0.55 -11.77 5.38
N GLU A 163 -1.41 -11.75 4.37
CA GLU A 163 -1.64 -12.88 3.45
C GLU A 163 -0.35 -13.28 2.74
N ILE A 164 0.34 -12.32 2.11
CA ILE A 164 1.61 -12.56 1.41
C ILE A 164 2.66 -13.13 2.36
N ARG A 165 2.84 -12.51 3.53
CA ARG A 165 3.79 -12.99 4.54
C ARG A 165 3.51 -14.43 4.95
N THR A 166 2.25 -14.76 5.23
CA THR A 166 1.84 -16.12 5.62
C THR A 166 2.18 -17.12 4.52
N LYS A 167 1.85 -16.81 3.26
CA LYS A 167 2.20 -17.64 2.11
C LYS A 167 3.72 -17.86 2.02
N LEU A 168 4.51 -16.80 2.08
CA LEU A 168 5.98 -16.87 2.03
C LEU A 168 6.60 -17.67 3.19
N GLN A 169 5.94 -17.74 4.34
CA GLN A 169 6.37 -18.54 5.49
C GLN A 169 6.07 -20.03 5.32
N THR A 170 5.05 -20.38 4.54
CA THR A 170 4.67 -21.78 4.28
C THR A 170 5.41 -22.40 3.09
N GLU A 171 5.99 -21.58 2.20
CA GLU A 171 6.77 -22.01 1.04
C GLU A 171 8.25 -22.34 1.37
N LYS A 172 8.65 -22.21 2.64
CA LYS A 172 9.97 -22.58 3.17
C LYS A 172 9.97 -24.01 3.72
#